data_088f8c6d754078b2f921d4dad323e82a
#
_entry.id   088f8c6d754078b2f921d4dad323e82a
#
_cell.length_a   1.000
_cell.length_b   1.000
_cell.length_c   1.000
_cell.angle_alpha   90.00
_cell.angle_beta   90.00
_cell.angle_gamma   90.00
#
_symmetry.space_group_name_H-M   'P 1'
#
loop_
_entity.id
_entity.type
_entity.pdbx_description
1 polymer ?
#
loop_
_entity_poly.entity_id
_entity_poly.type
_entity_poly.pdbx_seq_one_letter_code
_entity_poly.pdbx_strand_id
1 'polypeptide(L)'
;KKSAVDMMEAVRPLLKEWASELVKYQIISTFHQTSGGTAFSAATTAEKNTFATNNVDRILFGAATSNYSATHLTGLGNVDSTTDKLTTATASLARFMARTANPHIRPFKTGTQGREYYVMFCHPICFRDLKTDTAMTAANRDARAREVDSNPLFQDGDLIYDGIIFRGIPEFYR
;
A
#
# COMPACT_ATOMS: atom_id res chain seq x y z
N LYS A 1 -15.40 -23.13 -41.64
CA LYS A 1 -14.50 -21.97 -41.63
C LYS A 1 -14.83 -20.94 -40.57
N LYS A 2 -15.37 -21.39 -39.45
CA LYS A 2 -15.79 -20.48 -38.34
C LYS A 2 -14.72 -20.32 -37.24
N SER A 3 -13.57 -21.02 -37.37
CA SER A 3 -12.76 -21.27 -36.18
C SER A 3 -11.60 -20.28 -35.89
N ALA A 4 -11.00 -19.65 -36.89
CA ALA A 4 -9.81 -18.83 -36.65
C ALA A 4 -10.15 -17.39 -36.20
N VAL A 5 -11.18 -16.80 -36.79
CA VAL A 5 -11.62 -15.43 -36.43
C VAL A 5 -12.28 -15.43 -35.05
N ASP A 6 -13.15 -16.43 -34.78
CA ASP A 6 -13.79 -16.58 -33.46
C ASP A 6 -12.78 -16.84 -32.34
N MET A 7 -11.71 -17.60 -32.61
CA MET A 7 -10.62 -17.80 -31.64
C MET A 7 -9.82 -16.53 -31.39
N MET A 8 -9.53 -15.76 -32.41
CA MET A 8 -8.80 -14.49 -32.28
C MET A 8 -9.61 -13.46 -31.49
N GLU A 9 -10.91 -13.38 -31.70
CA GLU A 9 -11.81 -12.49 -30.94
C GLU A 9 -11.93 -12.91 -29.47
N ALA A 10 -11.96 -14.21 -29.18
CA ALA A 10 -12.01 -14.72 -27.81
C ALA A 10 -10.67 -14.55 -27.08
N VAL A 11 -9.55 -14.68 -27.78
CA VAL A 11 -8.21 -14.61 -27.17
C VAL A 11 -7.74 -13.17 -26.90
N ARG A 12 -8.14 -12.20 -27.72
CA ARG A 12 -7.74 -10.79 -27.55
C ARG A 12 -8.04 -10.22 -26.16
N PRO A 13 -9.26 -10.34 -25.59
CA PRO A 13 -9.53 -9.84 -24.25
C PRO A 13 -8.71 -10.53 -23.19
N LEU A 14 -8.51 -11.85 -23.30
CA LEU A 14 -7.68 -12.63 -22.36
C LEU A 14 -6.21 -12.19 -22.40
N LEU A 15 -5.65 -11.94 -23.58
CA LEU A 15 -4.29 -11.42 -23.72
C LEU A 15 -4.14 -10.02 -23.16
N LYS A 16 -5.15 -9.18 -23.31
CA LYS A 16 -5.15 -7.82 -22.74
C LYS A 16 -5.17 -7.88 -21.20
N GLU A 17 -6.01 -8.74 -20.64
CA GLU A 17 -6.09 -8.96 -19.20
C GLU A 17 -4.76 -9.51 -18.66
N TRP A 18 -4.22 -10.56 -19.28
CA TRP A 18 -2.91 -11.11 -18.93
C TRP A 18 -1.79 -10.08 -18.98
N ALA A 19 -1.73 -9.25 -20.03
CA ALA A 19 -0.72 -8.21 -20.16
C ALA A 19 -0.86 -7.15 -19.06
N SER A 20 -2.09 -6.78 -18.70
CA SER A 20 -2.38 -5.85 -17.60
C SER A 20 -1.92 -6.41 -16.26
N GLU A 21 -2.21 -7.70 -15.99
CA GLU A 21 -1.74 -8.38 -14.78
C GLU A 21 -0.22 -8.50 -14.72
N LEU A 22 0.42 -8.79 -15.85
CA LEU A 22 1.88 -8.86 -15.94
C LEU A 22 2.53 -7.51 -15.57
N VAL A 23 2.02 -6.41 -16.13
CA VAL A 23 2.52 -5.06 -15.81
C VAL A 23 2.30 -4.73 -14.34
N LYS A 24 1.12 -5.03 -13.81
CA LYS A 24 0.80 -4.87 -12.38
C LYS A 24 1.79 -5.65 -11.50
N TYR A 25 2.03 -6.91 -11.84
CA TYR A 25 3.00 -7.75 -11.13
C TYR A 25 4.43 -7.19 -11.18
N GLN A 26 4.87 -6.70 -12.34
CA GLN A 26 6.19 -6.08 -12.50
C GLN A 26 6.34 -4.83 -11.64
N ILE A 27 5.31 -3.98 -11.60
CA ILE A 27 5.29 -2.78 -10.75
C ILE A 27 5.41 -3.18 -9.28
N ILE A 28 4.59 -4.11 -8.80
CA ILE A 28 4.61 -4.57 -7.41
C ILE A 28 5.97 -5.20 -7.07
N SER A 29 6.50 -6.05 -7.93
CA SER A 29 7.82 -6.68 -7.70
C SER A 29 8.96 -5.67 -7.62
N THR A 30 8.89 -4.59 -8.41
CA THR A 30 9.88 -3.50 -8.36
C THR A 30 9.83 -2.74 -7.03
N PHE A 31 8.63 -2.53 -6.46
CA PHE A 31 8.51 -1.94 -5.13
C PHE A 31 9.06 -2.84 -4.01
N HIS A 32 9.13 -4.15 -4.22
CA HIS A 32 9.68 -5.11 -3.26
C HIS A 32 11.16 -5.47 -3.54
N GLN A 33 11.92 -4.55 -4.10
CA GLN A 33 13.34 -4.72 -4.35
C GLN A 33 14.19 -3.83 -3.44
N THR A 34 15.39 -4.31 -3.15
CA THR A 34 16.44 -3.48 -2.55
C THR A 34 16.96 -2.47 -3.58
N SER A 35 17.71 -1.48 -3.14
CA SER A 35 18.37 -0.49 -4.02
C SER A 35 19.27 -1.11 -5.09
N GLY A 36 19.72 -2.35 -4.88
CA GLY A 36 20.51 -3.12 -5.86
C GLY A 36 19.66 -3.89 -6.90
N GLY A 37 18.32 -3.79 -6.86
CA GLY A 37 17.43 -4.50 -7.77
C GLY A 37 17.17 -5.96 -7.38
N THR A 38 17.68 -6.42 -6.24
CA THR A 38 17.40 -7.77 -5.71
C THR A 38 16.05 -7.79 -5.03
N ALA A 39 15.21 -8.78 -5.33
CA ALA A 39 13.94 -8.97 -4.63
C ALA A 39 14.19 -9.07 -3.12
N PHE A 40 13.40 -8.37 -2.32
CA PHE A 40 13.63 -8.27 -0.87
C PHE A 40 13.58 -9.63 -0.17
N SER A 41 12.79 -10.58 -0.66
CA SER A 41 12.73 -11.96 -0.18
C SER A 41 14.05 -12.72 -0.40
N ALA A 42 14.73 -12.48 -1.51
CA ALA A 42 15.99 -13.14 -1.90
C ALA A 42 17.24 -12.36 -1.46
N ALA A 43 17.09 -11.12 -1.00
CA ALA A 43 18.19 -10.26 -0.59
C ALA A 43 18.92 -10.81 0.64
N THR A 44 20.22 -10.63 0.68
CA THR A 44 21.09 -10.97 1.81
C THR A 44 20.77 -10.09 3.03
N THR A 45 21.18 -10.54 4.21
CA THR A 45 21.05 -9.75 5.45
C THR A 45 21.76 -8.39 5.32
N ALA A 46 22.92 -8.34 4.67
CA ALA A 46 23.67 -7.10 4.46
C ALA A 46 22.90 -6.12 3.58
N GLU A 47 22.30 -6.58 2.47
CA GLU A 47 21.48 -5.74 1.59
C GLU A 47 20.23 -5.21 2.29
N LYS A 48 19.56 -6.04 3.09
CA LYS A 48 18.41 -5.64 3.89
C LYS A 48 18.77 -4.59 4.95
N ASN A 49 19.91 -4.73 5.61
CA ASN A 49 20.41 -3.75 6.59
C ASN A 49 20.79 -2.43 5.90
N THR A 50 21.45 -2.50 4.75
CA THR A 50 21.77 -1.33 3.95
C THR A 50 20.51 -0.59 3.50
N PHE A 51 19.49 -1.33 3.05
CA PHE A 51 18.19 -0.75 2.70
C PHE A 51 17.53 -0.07 3.91
N ALA A 52 17.52 -0.73 5.09
CA ALA A 52 16.98 -0.15 6.31
C ALA A 52 17.71 1.15 6.69
N THR A 53 19.05 1.15 6.67
CA THR A 53 19.86 2.32 7.02
C THR A 53 19.63 3.50 6.06
N ASN A 54 19.52 3.22 4.76
CA ASN A 54 19.35 4.28 3.75
C ASN A 54 17.92 4.87 3.73
N ASN A 55 16.94 4.20 4.35
CA ASN A 55 15.54 4.59 4.33
C ASN A 55 14.96 4.75 5.74
N VAL A 56 15.76 5.16 6.71
CA VAL A 56 15.37 5.30 8.13
C VAL A 56 14.11 6.15 8.33
N ASP A 57 13.93 7.17 7.52
CA ASP A 57 12.81 8.12 7.57
C ASP A 57 11.55 7.63 6.84
N ARG A 58 11.59 6.43 6.23
CA ARG A 58 10.51 5.88 5.37
C ARG A 58 10.09 4.48 5.76
N ILE A 59 10.77 3.87 6.71
CA ILE A 59 10.48 2.52 7.18
C ILE A 59 9.85 2.59 8.56
N LEU A 60 8.69 1.98 8.69
CA LEU A 60 8.00 1.79 9.95
C LEU A 60 7.86 0.30 10.23
N PHE A 61 8.46 -0.18 11.30
CA PHE A 61 8.27 -1.54 11.79
C PHE A 61 7.09 -1.55 12.78
N GLY A 62 6.01 -2.23 12.42
CA GLY A 62 4.81 -2.26 13.23
C GLY A 62 4.12 -0.90 13.39
N ALA A 63 3.73 -0.53 14.61
CA ALA A 63 2.92 0.64 14.90
C ALA A 63 3.71 1.84 15.46
N ALA A 64 5.01 1.66 15.79
CA ALA A 64 5.80 2.68 16.46
C ALA A 64 7.17 2.90 15.82
N THR A 65 7.63 4.15 15.78
CA THR A 65 8.99 4.49 15.30
C THR A 65 10.10 3.91 16.18
N SER A 66 9.81 3.64 17.45
CA SER A 66 10.75 3.00 18.39
C SER A 66 11.09 1.55 18.01
N ASN A 67 10.27 0.89 17.20
CA ASN A 67 10.53 -0.46 16.70
C ASN A 67 11.62 -0.48 15.61
N TYR A 68 12.00 0.67 15.09
CA TYR A 68 13.02 0.76 14.07
C TYR A 68 14.38 0.27 14.55
N SER A 69 15.06 -0.49 13.72
CA SER A 69 16.47 -0.85 13.87
C SER A 69 17.16 -0.83 12.50
N ALA A 70 18.41 -0.37 12.48
CA ALA A 70 19.26 -0.45 11.29
C ALA A 70 19.55 -1.91 10.88
N THR A 71 19.45 -2.84 11.83
CA THR A 71 19.49 -4.28 11.58
C THR A 71 18.05 -4.75 11.30
N HIS A 72 17.78 -5.14 10.07
CA HIS A 72 16.44 -5.50 9.60
C HIS A 72 15.80 -6.61 10.47
N LEU A 73 16.55 -7.65 10.83
CA LEU A 73 16.04 -8.75 11.68
C LEU A 73 15.65 -8.26 13.08
N THR A 74 16.40 -7.33 13.65
CA THR A 74 16.06 -6.75 14.96
C THR A 74 14.79 -5.90 14.85
N GLY A 75 14.66 -5.08 13.80
CA GLY A 75 13.43 -4.33 13.55
C GLY A 75 12.21 -5.23 13.40
N LEU A 76 12.33 -6.34 12.68
CA LEU A 76 11.25 -7.33 12.59
C LEU A 76 10.95 -8.00 13.93
N GLY A 77 11.98 -8.30 14.73
CA GLY A 77 11.82 -8.89 16.06
C GLY A 77 11.12 -7.96 17.06
N ASN A 78 11.14 -6.67 16.84
CA ASN A 78 10.44 -5.69 17.68
C ASN A 78 8.94 -5.59 17.36
N VAL A 79 8.48 -6.21 16.26
CA VAL A 79 7.06 -6.18 15.85
C VAL A 79 6.26 -7.23 16.61
N ASP A 80 5.24 -6.80 17.32
CA ASP A 80 4.33 -7.66 18.08
C ASP A 80 3.02 -7.88 17.31
N SER A 81 2.56 -9.11 17.22
CA SER A 81 1.33 -9.48 16.51
C SER A 81 0.04 -8.95 17.17
N THR A 82 0.12 -8.50 18.42
CA THR A 82 -1.02 -8.03 19.19
C THR A 82 -1.16 -6.51 19.14
N THR A 83 -0.04 -5.80 19.35
CA THR A 83 0.00 -4.33 19.50
C THR A 83 0.34 -3.60 18.22
N ASP A 84 1.10 -4.23 17.31
CA ASP A 84 1.60 -3.61 16.08
C ASP A 84 0.69 -3.84 14.85
N LYS A 85 -0.61 -3.87 15.07
CA LYS A 85 -1.60 -3.95 13.98
C LYS A 85 -1.73 -2.61 13.25
N LEU A 86 -2.16 -2.68 12.00
CA LEU A 86 -2.49 -1.48 11.25
C LEU A 86 -3.78 -0.86 11.82
N THR A 87 -3.64 0.28 12.46
CA THR A 87 -4.72 1.09 13.03
C THR A 87 -4.75 2.48 12.41
N THR A 88 -5.77 3.26 12.72
CA THR A 88 -5.84 4.67 12.33
C THR A 88 -4.67 5.51 12.85
N ALA A 89 -4.19 5.21 14.07
CA ALA A 89 -3.01 5.86 14.64
C ALA A 89 -1.74 5.55 13.84
N THR A 90 -1.53 4.28 13.49
CA THR A 90 -0.40 3.84 12.65
C THR A 90 -0.46 4.48 11.27
N ALA A 91 -1.65 4.58 10.67
CA ALA A 91 -1.85 5.23 9.39
C ALA A 91 -1.53 6.73 9.44
N SER A 92 -1.97 7.42 10.47
CA SER A 92 -1.65 8.84 10.69
C SER A 92 -0.14 9.07 10.89
N LEU A 93 0.53 8.16 11.63
CA LEU A 93 1.99 8.18 11.79
C LEU A 93 2.70 7.97 10.45
N ALA A 94 2.26 7.00 9.63
CA ALA A 94 2.83 6.77 8.30
C ALA A 94 2.67 8.00 7.39
N ARG A 95 1.53 8.69 7.44
CA ARG A 95 1.33 9.96 6.74
C ARG A 95 2.28 11.05 7.24
N PHE A 96 2.46 11.18 8.53
CA PHE A 96 3.42 12.13 9.11
C PHE A 96 4.83 11.84 8.61
N MET A 97 5.28 10.58 8.64
CA MET A 97 6.58 10.17 8.12
C MET A 97 6.72 10.48 6.63
N ALA A 98 5.69 10.20 5.81
CA ALA A 98 5.71 10.51 4.38
C ALA A 98 5.91 12.00 4.10
N ARG A 99 5.36 12.88 4.94
CA ARG A 99 5.49 14.35 4.82
C ARG A 99 6.82 14.88 5.32
N THR A 100 7.43 14.23 6.30
CA THR A 100 8.68 14.66 6.94
C THR A 100 9.93 14.00 6.36
N ALA A 101 9.78 12.93 5.59
CA ALA A 101 10.89 12.25 4.91
C ALA A 101 11.66 13.19 3.98
N ASN A 102 12.94 12.91 3.79
CA ASN A 102 13.80 13.70 2.89
C ASN A 102 14.35 12.83 1.73
N PRO A 103 13.95 13.08 0.47
CA PRO A 103 12.89 14.00 0.02
C PRO A 103 11.50 13.53 0.46
N HIS A 104 10.58 14.45 0.76
CA HIS A 104 9.23 14.09 1.18
C HIS A 104 8.45 13.35 0.08
N ILE A 105 7.59 12.43 0.48
CA ILE A 105 6.68 11.75 -0.44
C ILE A 105 5.55 12.72 -0.78
N ARG A 106 5.39 13.01 -2.07
CA ARG A 106 4.39 13.99 -2.53
C ARG A 106 3.00 13.35 -2.56
N PRO A 107 1.97 14.03 -1.98
CA PRO A 107 0.59 13.63 -2.15
C PRO A 107 0.15 13.85 -3.59
N PHE A 108 -0.84 13.09 -4.06
CA PHE A 108 -1.52 13.42 -5.30
C PHE A 108 -2.68 14.39 -5.04
N LYS A 109 -2.97 15.23 -6.02
CA LYS A 109 -4.04 16.23 -5.93
C LYS A 109 -5.22 15.77 -6.77
N THR A 110 -6.42 15.87 -6.21
CA THR A 110 -7.65 15.51 -6.92
C THR A 110 -8.70 16.61 -6.79
N GLY A 111 -9.54 16.69 -7.82
CA GLY A 111 -10.63 17.67 -7.92
C GLY A 111 -10.17 19.11 -8.17
N THR A 112 -11.15 19.96 -8.45
CA THR A 112 -10.95 21.40 -8.72
C THR A 112 -10.44 22.19 -7.51
N GLN A 113 -10.62 21.64 -6.28
CA GLN A 113 -10.18 22.27 -5.05
C GLN A 113 -8.74 21.90 -4.64
N GLY A 114 -8.05 21.05 -5.43
CA GLY A 114 -6.66 20.67 -5.16
C GLY A 114 -6.46 19.90 -3.84
N ARG A 115 -7.46 19.14 -3.38
CA ARG A 115 -7.34 18.32 -2.16
C ARG A 115 -6.20 17.31 -2.31
N GLU A 116 -5.40 17.16 -1.27
CA GLU A 116 -4.21 16.32 -1.25
C GLU A 116 -4.51 15.00 -0.55
N TYR A 117 -4.20 13.89 -1.23
CA TYR A 117 -4.37 12.54 -0.72
C TYR A 117 -3.10 11.71 -0.90
N TYR A 118 -2.94 10.72 -0.01
CA TYR A 118 -1.99 9.62 -0.18
C TYR A 118 -2.76 8.34 -0.48
N VAL A 119 -2.15 7.42 -1.22
CA VAL A 119 -2.68 6.06 -1.39
C VAL A 119 -1.81 5.12 -0.59
N MET A 120 -2.44 4.34 0.29
CA MET A 120 -1.79 3.27 1.03
C MET A 120 -2.28 1.94 0.50
N PHE A 121 -1.37 1.19 -0.10
CA PHE A 121 -1.63 -0.18 -0.54
C PHE A 121 -1.40 -1.12 0.63
N CYS A 122 -2.41 -1.92 0.95
CA CYS A 122 -2.39 -2.79 2.11
C CYS A 122 -2.56 -4.26 1.71
N HIS A 123 -1.85 -5.15 2.39
CA HIS A 123 -2.17 -6.57 2.34
C HIS A 123 -3.57 -6.82 2.92
N PRO A 124 -4.35 -7.80 2.41
CA PRO A 124 -5.71 -8.06 2.88
C PRO A 124 -5.84 -8.28 4.40
N ILE A 125 -4.83 -8.87 5.05
CA ILE A 125 -4.81 -9.03 6.51
C ILE A 125 -4.78 -7.67 7.22
N CYS A 126 -3.86 -6.79 6.82
CA CYS A 126 -3.74 -5.44 7.38
C CYS A 126 -5.01 -4.61 7.10
N PHE A 127 -5.58 -4.77 5.91
CA PHE A 127 -6.83 -4.11 5.54
C PHE A 127 -8.01 -4.59 6.39
N ARG A 128 -8.04 -5.90 6.74
CA ARG A 128 -9.03 -6.45 7.66
C ARG A 128 -8.88 -5.88 9.07
N ASP A 129 -7.64 -5.78 9.57
CA ASP A 129 -7.38 -5.22 10.90
C ASP A 129 -7.81 -3.75 10.96
N LEU A 130 -7.54 -2.97 9.93
CA LEU A 130 -7.99 -1.59 9.82
C LEU A 130 -9.54 -1.48 9.84
N LYS A 131 -10.26 -2.41 9.19
CA LYS A 131 -11.73 -2.45 9.22
C LYS A 131 -12.31 -2.73 10.61
N THR A 132 -11.56 -3.37 11.49
CA THR A 132 -11.98 -3.65 12.87
C THR A 132 -11.70 -2.50 13.82
N ASP A 133 -10.92 -1.50 13.40
CA ASP A 133 -10.66 -0.30 14.18
C ASP A 133 -11.92 0.56 14.31
N THR A 134 -12.30 0.84 15.54
CA THR A 134 -13.53 1.62 15.87
C THR A 134 -13.46 3.05 15.36
N ALA A 135 -12.28 3.68 15.40
CA ALA A 135 -12.07 5.03 14.89
C ALA A 135 -12.20 5.08 13.36
N MET A 136 -11.68 4.06 12.65
CA MET A 136 -11.86 3.93 11.21
C MET A 136 -13.33 3.73 10.84
N THR A 137 -14.03 2.86 11.56
CA THR A 137 -15.45 2.58 11.30
C THR A 137 -16.31 3.83 11.52
N ALA A 138 -16.06 4.59 12.59
CA ALA A 138 -16.76 5.83 12.86
C ALA A 138 -16.48 6.89 11.78
N ALA A 139 -15.21 7.10 11.43
CA ALA A 139 -14.80 8.07 10.41
C ALA A 139 -15.42 7.76 9.03
N ASN A 140 -15.44 6.49 8.62
CA ASN A 140 -16.06 6.08 7.35
C ASN A 140 -17.58 6.26 7.35
N ARG A 141 -18.24 5.97 8.47
CA ARG A 141 -19.68 6.21 8.61
C ARG A 141 -20.00 7.69 8.47
N ASP A 142 -19.22 8.56 9.11
CA ASP A 142 -19.44 9.99 9.10
C ASP A 142 -19.07 10.63 7.75
N ALA A 143 -18.08 10.08 7.05
CA ALA A 143 -17.66 10.52 5.72
C ALA A 143 -18.66 10.13 4.62
N ARG A 144 -19.26 8.93 4.70
CA ARG A 144 -20.21 8.44 3.69
C ARG A 144 -21.43 9.33 3.52
N ALA A 145 -21.84 10.02 4.56
CA ALA A 145 -23.00 10.91 4.51
C ALA A 145 -22.78 12.18 3.67
N ARG A 146 -21.55 12.52 3.30
CA ARG A 146 -21.23 13.84 2.74
C ARG A 146 -20.65 13.85 1.31
N GLU A 147 -19.98 12.82 0.83
CA GLU A 147 -19.14 12.95 -0.39
C GLU A 147 -19.14 11.75 -1.37
N VAL A 148 -19.85 10.66 -1.10
CA VAL A 148 -19.64 9.38 -1.81
C VAL A 148 -20.30 9.32 -3.19
N ASP A 149 -21.34 10.09 -3.46
CA ASP A 149 -22.14 9.94 -4.69
C ASP A 149 -21.48 10.48 -5.98
N SER A 150 -20.38 11.23 -5.88
CA SER A 150 -19.80 11.89 -7.06
C SER A 150 -18.31 11.65 -7.29
N ASN A 151 -17.62 10.88 -6.45
CA ASN A 151 -16.17 10.68 -6.59
C ASN A 151 -15.83 9.24 -7.00
N PRO A 152 -15.34 9.00 -8.25
CA PRO A 152 -15.04 7.67 -8.78
C PRO A 152 -13.93 6.92 -8.01
N LEU A 153 -13.12 7.62 -7.20
CA LEU A 153 -12.08 7.00 -6.37
C LEU A 153 -12.66 6.17 -5.20
N PHE A 154 -13.94 6.34 -4.88
CA PHE A 154 -14.58 5.76 -3.69
C PHE A 154 -15.63 4.69 -4.00
N GLN A 155 -15.81 4.34 -5.26
CA GLN A 155 -16.87 3.39 -5.67
C GLN A 155 -16.56 1.93 -5.31
N ASP A 156 -15.29 1.57 -5.09
CA ASP A 156 -14.86 0.17 -4.83
C ASP A 156 -14.83 -0.21 -3.34
N GLY A 157 -15.42 0.58 -2.45
CA GLY A 157 -15.43 0.29 -1.01
C GLY A 157 -14.09 0.51 -0.32
N ASP A 158 -13.20 1.32 -0.88
CA ASP A 158 -11.96 1.76 -0.27
C ASP A 158 -12.25 2.52 1.04
N LEU A 159 -11.35 2.39 2.00
CA LEU A 159 -11.41 3.11 3.26
C LEU A 159 -10.65 4.43 3.14
N ILE A 160 -11.18 5.48 3.73
CA ILE A 160 -10.52 6.79 3.76
C ILE A 160 -10.41 7.27 5.19
N TYR A 161 -9.22 7.68 5.55
CA TYR A 161 -8.96 8.27 6.85
C TYR A 161 -7.81 9.27 6.76
N ASP A 162 -7.94 10.42 7.38
CA ASP A 162 -6.88 11.44 7.48
C ASP A 162 -6.17 11.78 6.14
N GLY A 163 -6.95 11.85 5.04
CA GLY A 163 -6.38 12.09 3.70
C GLY A 163 -5.56 10.94 3.12
N ILE A 164 -5.73 9.73 3.66
CA ILE A 164 -5.18 8.50 3.12
C ILE A 164 -6.31 7.65 2.56
N ILE A 165 -6.14 7.17 1.34
CA ILE A 165 -7.01 6.19 0.69
C ILE A 165 -6.36 4.82 0.84
N PHE A 166 -7.04 3.90 1.53
CA PHE A 166 -6.54 2.55 1.73
C PHE A 166 -7.09 1.62 0.67
N ARG A 167 -6.21 0.90 0.02
CA ARG A 167 -6.56 -0.06 -1.01
C ARG A 167 -5.96 -1.43 -0.71
N GLY A 168 -6.83 -2.44 -0.63
CA GLY A 168 -6.40 -3.82 -0.44
C GLY A 168 -5.86 -4.40 -1.74
N ILE A 169 -4.62 -4.90 -1.72
CA ILE A 169 -3.98 -5.57 -2.85
C ILE A 169 -3.56 -6.97 -2.42
N PRO A 170 -4.24 -8.03 -2.92
CA PRO A 170 -3.92 -9.40 -2.54
C PRO A 170 -2.55 -9.86 -3.06
N GLU A 171 -2.03 -9.24 -4.10
CA GLU A 171 -0.75 -9.60 -4.73
C GLU A 171 0.48 -9.25 -3.89
N PHE A 172 0.34 -8.46 -2.83
CA PHE A 172 1.45 -8.20 -1.89
C PHE A 172 1.94 -9.44 -1.13
N TYR A 173 1.26 -10.57 -1.28
CA TYR A 173 1.58 -11.80 -0.55
C TYR A 173 2.50 -12.77 -1.32
N ARG A 174 2.94 -12.45 -2.52
CA ARG A 174 3.75 -13.37 -3.33
C ARG A 174 5.22 -13.03 -3.34
#